data_a76d0136ecae73d004b0bab2afdd6d0e
#
_entry.id   a76d0136ecae73d004b0bab2afdd6d0e
#
_cell.length_a   1.000
_cell.length_b   1.000
_cell.length_c   1.000
_cell.angle_alpha   90.00
_cell.angle_beta   90.00
_cell.angle_gamma   90.00
#
_symmetry.space_group_name_H-M   'P 1'
#
loop_
_entity.id
_entity.type
_entity.pdbx_description
1 polymer ?
#
loop_
_entity_poly.entity_id
_entity_poly.type
_entity_poly.pdbx_seq_one_letter_code
_entity_poly.pdbx_strand_id
1 'polypeptide(L)'
;MNPIVSVFQLDLETLALSHHNAVIAQIGIDVMRLTTDENGNVIRVHVNNSGMPVAKEHAIKDTFCVSLSIQDQLSRGRVVEDLVMEWWGKQSQEVTSSVFTNMQTAKHAARMALSFISNTRLAGDRNYLMASDISLDVGNFRSLLENECYELLFPYNQIVCFRTIRNMFGKENLPVMSEKSKHNALADAQWQNEMLLHILQSDSPMGESVKRLFGLNGK
;
A
#
# COMPACT_ATOMS: atom_id res chain seq x y z
N MET A 1 -9.92 25.52 -3.39
CA MET A 1 -8.94 24.50 -2.97
C MET A 1 -8.90 23.42 -4.04
N ASN A 2 -7.75 23.04 -4.51
CA ASN A 2 -7.63 21.96 -5.50
C ASN A 2 -8.08 20.62 -4.88
N PRO A 3 -8.63 19.69 -5.68
CA PRO A 3 -9.08 18.40 -5.16
C PRO A 3 -7.92 17.62 -4.52
N ILE A 4 -8.23 16.94 -3.42
CA ILE A 4 -7.28 16.03 -2.77
C ILE A 4 -7.44 14.64 -3.39
N VAL A 5 -6.33 13.98 -3.65
CA VAL A 5 -6.24 12.59 -4.10
C VAL A 5 -5.64 11.77 -2.98
N SER A 6 -6.25 10.66 -2.62
CA SER A 6 -5.72 9.72 -1.64
C SER A 6 -5.20 8.46 -2.33
N VAL A 7 -3.93 8.14 -2.14
CA VAL A 7 -3.28 6.91 -2.61
C VAL A 7 -3.05 6.01 -1.41
N PHE A 8 -3.73 4.88 -1.40
CA PHE A 8 -3.58 3.80 -0.42
C PHE A 8 -2.57 2.81 -0.98
N GLN A 9 -1.32 2.94 -0.57
CA GLN A 9 -0.27 2.00 -0.96
C GLN A 9 -0.37 0.76 -0.11
N LEU A 10 -0.68 -0.38 -0.74
CA LEU A 10 -0.73 -1.71 -0.14
C LEU A 10 0.54 -2.46 -0.48
N ASP A 11 1.12 -3.10 0.52
CA ASP A 11 2.16 -4.09 0.37
C ASP A 11 1.87 -5.30 1.26
N LEU A 12 2.17 -6.50 0.79
CA LEU A 12 2.00 -7.74 1.52
C LEU A 12 3.32 -8.51 1.62
N GLU A 13 3.61 -8.99 2.83
CA GLU A 13 4.58 -10.07 2.99
C GLU A 13 3.84 -11.40 2.93
N THR A 14 4.24 -12.27 2.01
CA THR A 14 3.57 -13.56 1.77
C THR A 14 4.52 -14.73 1.91
N LEU A 15 3.95 -15.93 2.15
CA LEU A 15 4.70 -17.19 2.26
C LEU A 15 4.54 -18.09 1.04
N ALA A 16 3.95 -17.57 -0.04
CA ALA A 16 3.85 -18.23 -1.34
C ALA A 16 3.75 -17.17 -2.44
N LEU A 17 4.04 -17.52 -3.69
CA LEU A 17 3.86 -16.68 -4.86
C LEU A 17 2.47 -16.86 -5.52
N SER A 18 1.59 -17.63 -4.91
CA SER A 18 0.21 -17.79 -5.36
C SER A 18 -0.56 -16.46 -5.29
N HIS A 19 -1.32 -16.15 -6.35
CA HIS A 19 -2.01 -14.88 -6.49
C HIS A 19 -3.35 -14.77 -5.73
N HIS A 20 -3.85 -15.87 -5.14
CA HIS A 20 -5.17 -15.88 -4.52
C HIS A 20 -5.24 -16.54 -3.16
N ASN A 21 -4.31 -17.42 -2.84
CA ASN A 21 -4.38 -18.20 -1.61
C ASN A 21 -3.03 -18.34 -0.87
N ALA A 22 -2.07 -17.45 -1.15
CA ALA A 22 -0.86 -17.39 -0.35
C ALA A 22 -1.18 -17.06 1.11
N VAL A 23 -0.49 -17.70 2.04
CA VAL A 23 -0.48 -17.25 3.43
C VAL A 23 0.12 -15.83 3.47
N ILE A 24 -0.61 -14.90 4.02
CA ILE A 24 -0.16 -13.52 4.23
C ILE A 24 0.48 -13.44 5.62
N ALA A 25 1.76 -13.10 5.67
CA ALA A 25 2.48 -12.91 6.93
C ALA A 25 2.22 -11.51 7.53
N GLN A 26 2.19 -10.47 6.67
CA GLN A 26 1.96 -9.10 7.12
C GLN A 26 1.22 -8.28 6.05
N ILE A 27 0.37 -7.37 6.50
CA ILE A 27 -0.28 -6.34 5.67
C ILE A 27 0.24 -4.98 6.10
N GLY A 28 0.77 -4.20 5.15
CA GLY A 28 1.14 -2.81 5.31
C GLY A 28 0.31 -1.92 4.39
N ILE A 29 -0.23 -0.82 4.93
CA ILE A 29 -0.93 0.21 4.15
C ILE A 29 -0.41 1.57 4.58
N ASP A 30 0.07 2.36 3.63
CA ASP A 30 0.43 3.77 3.83
C ASP A 30 -0.47 4.64 2.95
N VAL A 31 -1.07 5.69 3.53
CA VAL A 31 -1.98 6.57 2.80
C VAL A 31 -1.30 7.91 2.56
N MET A 32 -1.00 8.19 1.30
CA MET A 32 -0.48 9.49 0.88
C MET A 32 -1.61 10.33 0.28
N ARG A 33 -1.72 11.57 0.75
CA ARG A 33 -2.67 12.55 0.21
C ARG A 33 -1.95 13.62 -0.57
N LEU A 34 -2.43 13.84 -1.78
CA LEU A 34 -1.81 14.70 -2.78
C LEU A 34 -2.79 15.77 -3.24
N THR A 35 -2.28 16.96 -3.47
CA THR A 35 -2.97 18.06 -4.16
C THR A 35 -1.96 18.85 -4.98
N THR A 36 -2.41 19.88 -5.68
CA THR A 36 -1.49 20.82 -6.34
C THR A 36 -1.49 22.16 -5.61
N ASP A 37 -0.31 22.80 -5.52
CA ASP A 37 -0.16 24.17 -5.04
C ASP A 37 -0.67 25.20 -6.07
N GLU A 38 -0.50 26.48 -5.80
CA GLU A 38 -0.91 27.58 -6.69
C GLU A 38 -0.11 27.62 -8.00
N ASN A 39 1.07 27.03 -8.02
CA ASN A 39 1.93 26.93 -9.19
C ASN A 39 1.69 25.64 -10.00
N GLY A 40 0.79 24.75 -9.54
CA GLY A 40 0.53 23.46 -10.16
C GLY A 40 1.48 22.34 -9.74
N ASN A 41 2.38 22.57 -8.78
CA ASN A 41 3.27 21.54 -8.27
C ASN A 41 2.50 20.57 -7.39
N VAL A 42 2.79 19.26 -7.53
CA VAL A 42 2.21 18.24 -6.66
C VAL A 42 2.87 18.30 -5.28
N ILE A 43 2.03 18.42 -4.26
CA ILE A 43 2.45 18.45 -2.86
C ILE A 43 1.70 17.40 -2.04
N ARG A 44 2.40 16.82 -1.06
CA ARG A 44 1.79 15.99 -0.02
C ARG A 44 1.10 16.88 1.00
N VAL A 45 -0.11 16.52 1.41
CA VAL A 45 -0.87 17.22 2.46
C VAL A 45 -1.29 16.26 3.55
N HIS A 46 -1.43 16.77 4.77
CA HIS A 46 -2.00 16.07 5.90
C HIS A 46 -3.40 16.63 6.18
N VAL A 47 -4.36 15.77 6.51
CA VAL A 47 -5.73 16.20 6.75
C VAL A 47 -6.26 15.66 8.08
N ASN A 48 -7.23 16.35 8.66
CA ASN A 48 -8.00 15.86 9.79
C ASN A 48 -9.20 14.99 9.35
N ASN A 49 -9.99 14.49 10.29
CA ASN A 49 -11.17 13.66 10.03
C ASN A 49 -12.25 14.33 9.15
N SER A 50 -12.23 15.65 9.03
CA SER A 50 -13.12 16.40 8.16
C SER A 50 -12.56 16.66 6.76
N GLY A 51 -11.37 16.11 6.44
CA GLY A 51 -10.69 16.33 5.17
C GLY A 51 -10.01 17.68 5.02
N MET A 52 -9.92 18.46 6.08
CA MET A 52 -9.27 19.77 6.05
C MET A 52 -7.76 19.63 6.21
N PRO A 53 -6.95 20.32 5.39
CA PRO A 53 -5.51 20.38 5.57
C PRO A 53 -5.13 20.87 6.97
N VAL A 54 -4.20 20.15 7.60
CA VAL A 54 -3.70 20.45 8.96
C VAL A 54 -2.21 20.16 9.05
N ALA A 55 -1.57 20.63 10.11
CA ALA A 55 -0.22 20.20 10.44
C ALA A 55 -0.17 18.70 10.76
N LYS A 56 0.97 18.05 10.50
CA LYS A 56 1.12 16.59 10.58
C LYS A 56 0.69 16.02 11.94
N GLU A 57 0.97 16.72 13.02
CA GLU A 57 0.62 16.33 14.40
C GLU A 57 -0.90 16.31 14.69
N HIS A 58 -1.70 16.97 13.87
CA HIS A 58 -3.17 17.02 13.96
C HIS A 58 -3.86 16.18 12.88
N ALA A 59 -3.08 15.46 12.08
CA ALA A 59 -3.62 14.63 11.00
C ALA A 59 -4.25 13.33 11.51
N ILE A 60 -5.17 12.78 10.70
CA ILE A 60 -5.62 11.40 10.89
C ILE A 60 -4.43 10.46 10.70
N LYS A 61 -4.47 9.31 11.39
CA LYS A 61 -3.47 8.26 11.19
C LYS A 61 -3.56 7.71 9.77
N ASP A 62 -2.48 7.79 9.03
CA ASP A 62 -2.39 7.41 7.62
C ASP A 62 -1.56 6.13 7.37
N THR A 63 -1.20 5.42 8.44
CA THR A 63 -0.43 4.17 8.36
C THR A 63 -1.12 3.04 9.11
N PHE A 64 -1.05 1.85 8.53
CA PHE A 64 -1.58 0.61 9.11
C PHE A 64 -0.60 -0.52 8.88
N CYS A 65 -0.39 -1.36 9.91
CA CYS A 65 0.39 -2.58 9.81
C CYS A 65 -0.18 -3.64 10.73
N VAL A 66 -0.30 -4.87 10.23
CA VAL A 66 -0.74 -6.02 11.02
C VAL A 66 -0.10 -7.30 10.52
N SER A 67 0.41 -8.13 11.44
CA SER A 67 0.89 -9.47 11.16
C SER A 67 -0.21 -10.51 11.38
N LEU A 68 -0.25 -11.56 10.55
CA LEU A 68 -1.31 -12.55 10.53
C LEU A 68 -0.82 -13.93 10.99
N SER A 69 -1.68 -14.66 11.71
CA SER A 69 -1.42 -16.03 12.12
C SER A 69 -1.34 -16.97 10.91
N ILE A 70 -0.19 -17.58 10.72
CA ILE A 70 0.06 -18.58 9.68
C ILE A 70 -0.87 -19.78 9.88
N GLN A 71 -0.95 -20.29 11.11
CA GLN A 71 -1.74 -21.49 11.44
C GLN A 71 -3.23 -21.29 11.19
N ASP A 72 -3.79 -20.12 11.50
CA ASP A 72 -5.19 -19.78 11.22
C ASP A 72 -5.47 -19.82 9.71
N GLN A 73 -4.56 -19.29 8.90
CA GLN A 73 -4.70 -19.27 7.44
C GLN A 73 -4.52 -20.64 6.79
N LEU A 74 -3.57 -21.44 7.26
CA LEU A 74 -3.38 -22.82 6.80
C LEU A 74 -4.62 -23.68 7.06
N SER A 75 -5.25 -23.53 8.22
CA SER A 75 -6.51 -24.25 8.56
C SER A 75 -7.67 -23.89 7.64
N ARG A 76 -7.57 -22.79 6.89
CA ARG A 76 -8.55 -22.29 5.92
C ARG A 76 -8.16 -22.54 4.45
N GLY A 77 -7.11 -23.38 4.22
CA GLY A 77 -6.69 -23.81 2.89
C GLY A 77 -5.76 -22.83 2.15
N ARG A 78 -5.23 -21.81 2.84
CA ARG A 78 -4.14 -21.01 2.27
C ARG A 78 -2.84 -21.81 2.24
N VAL A 79 -1.94 -21.45 1.35
CA VAL A 79 -0.72 -22.23 1.06
C VAL A 79 0.55 -21.49 1.42
N VAL A 80 1.57 -22.26 1.74
CA VAL A 80 2.98 -21.84 1.84
C VAL A 80 3.76 -22.59 0.78
N GLU A 81 4.81 -21.99 0.26
CA GLU A 81 5.74 -22.60 -0.69
C GLU A 81 7.12 -22.76 -0.04
N ASP A 82 7.71 -23.95 -0.15
CA ASP A 82 8.99 -24.28 0.49
C ASP A 82 10.10 -23.32 0.08
N LEU A 83 10.17 -22.94 -1.20
CA LEU A 83 11.17 -21.98 -1.70
C LEU A 83 11.03 -20.60 -1.06
N VAL A 84 9.80 -20.15 -0.79
CA VAL A 84 9.55 -18.88 -0.12
C VAL A 84 9.91 -18.97 1.35
N MET A 85 9.62 -20.10 1.99
CA MET A 85 10.01 -20.36 3.38
C MET A 85 11.53 -20.46 3.54
N GLU A 86 12.24 -21.10 2.61
CA GLU A 86 13.71 -21.11 2.57
C GLU A 86 14.30 -19.71 2.42
N TRP A 87 13.65 -18.88 1.60
CA TRP A 87 14.07 -17.49 1.41
C TRP A 87 13.86 -16.68 2.71
N TRP A 88 12.72 -16.84 3.40
CA TRP A 88 12.46 -16.22 4.71
C TRP A 88 13.46 -16.68 5.77
N GLY A 89 13.86 -17.96 5.76
CA GLY A 89 14.87 -18.51 6.64
C GLY A 89 16.27 -17.90 6.50
N LYS A 90 16.54 -17.20 5.37
CA LYS A 90 17.81 -16.50 5.11
C LYS A 90 17.76 -15.02 5.51
N GLN A 91 16.58 -14.49 5.88
CA GLN A 91 16.45 -13.10 6.30
C GLN A 91 17.03 -12.89 7.70
N SER A 92 17.40 -11.64 8.02
CA SER A 92 17.92 -11.32 9.35
C SER A 92 16.84 -11.50 10.43
N GLN A 93 17.27 -11.74 11.67
CA GLN A 93 16.36 -11.84 12.81
C GLN A 93 15.55 -10.55 13.01
N GLU A 94 16.12 -9.39 12.70
CA GLU A 94 15.44 -8.10 12.78
C GLU A 94 14.23 -8.06 11.82
N VAL A 95 14.43 -8.46 10.57
CA VAL A 95 13.39 -8.53 9.54
C VAL A 95 12.32 -9.54 9.92
N THR A 96 12.70 -10.78 10.23
CA THR A 96 11.73 -11.83 10.58
C THR A 96 10.94 -11.48 11.84
N SER A 97 11.58 -10.90 12.86
CA SER A 97 10.88 -10.47 14.07
C SER A 97 9.89 -9.32 13.81
N SER A 98 10.15 -8.44 12.85
CA SER A 98 9.22 -7.37 12.49
C SER A 98 7.95 -7.86 11.80
N VAL A 99 8.03 -9.01 11.12
CA VAL A 99 6.93 -9.60 10.34
C VAL A 99 6.16 -10.64 11.15
N PHE A 100 6.84 -11.51 11.89
CA PHE A 100 6.25 -12.67 12.56
C PHE A 100 5.98 -12.44 14.07
N THR A 101 5.51 -11.26 14.44
CA THR A 101 5.21 -10.91 15.84
C THR A 101 3.77 -10.42 16.00
N ASN A 102 3.19 -10.58 17.21
CA ASN A 102 1.85 -10.09 17.54
C ASN A 102 0.76 -10.44 16.52
N MET A 103 0.81 -11.66 16.00
CA MET A 103 -0.04 -12.12 14.91
C MET A 103 -1.52 -12.16 15.29
N GLN A 104 -2.37 -11.65 14.40
CA GLN A 104 -3.83 -11.67 14.51
C GLN A 104 -4.42 -12.78 13.66
N THR A 105 -5.63 -13.25 13.99
CA THR A 105 -6.37 -14.14 13.07
C THR A 105 -6.68 -13.43 11.75
N ALA A 106 -6.82 -14.17 10.66
CA ALA A 106 -7.14 -13.65 9.33
C ALA A 106 -8.40 -12.75 9.38
N LYS A 107 -9.45 -13.21 10.07
CA LYS A 107 -10.70 -12.45 10.25
C LYS A 107 -10.48 -11.12 10.98
N HIS A 108 -9.70 -11.13 12.05
CA HIS A 108 -9.45 -9.90 12.81
C HIS A 108 -8.62 -8.90 11.99
N ALA A 109 -7.56 -9.38 11.33
CA ALA A 109 -6.71 -8.57 10.47
C ALA A 109 -7.49 -7.96 9.29
N ALA A 110 -8.33 -8.75 8.61
CA ALA A 110 -9.21 -8.27 7.53
C ALA A 110 -10.13 -7.15 8.02
N ARG A 111 -10.79 -7.33 9.17
CA ARG A 111 -11.65 -6.31 9.76
C ARG A 111 -10.90 -5.04 10.14
N MET A 112 -9.70 -5.18 10.73
CA MET A 112 -8.87 -4.03 11.08
C MET A 112 -8.44 -3.24 9.84
N ALA A 113 -7.99 -3.91 8.78
CA ALA A 113 -7.58 -3.29 7.53
C ALA A 113 -8.75 -2.55 6.86
N LEU A 114 -9.94 -3.16 6.78
CA LEU A 114 -11.13 -2.51 6.24
C LEU A 114 -11.58 -1.32 7.06
N SER A 115 -11.57 -1.44 8.40
CA SER A 115 -11.89 -0.31 9.29
C SER A 115 -10.91 0.85 9.09
N PHE A 116 -9.61 0.55 8.97
CA PHE A 116 -8.60 1.56 8.67
C PHE A 116 -8.90 2.25 7.32
N ILE A 117 -9.09 1.49 6.24
CA ILE A 117 -9.39 2.02 4.91
C ILE A 117 -10.67 2.88 4.96
N SER A 118 -11.75 2.37 5.56
CA SER A 118 -13.03 3.08 5.65
C SER A 118 -12.91 4.40 6.42
N ASN A 119 -12.20 4.41 7.54
CA ASN A 119 -12.03 5.60 8.38
C ASN A 119 -11.05 6.62 7.78
N THR A 120 -10.21 6.18 6.85
CA THR A 120 -9.16 7.00 6.24
C THR A 120 -9.58 7.58 4.88
N ARG A 121 -10.58 6.99 4.22
CA ARG A 121 -11.17 7.52 2.99
C ARG A 121 -11.94 8.80 3.30
N LEU A 122 -11.70 9.84 2.50
CA LEU A 122 -12.42 11.10 2.61
C LEU A 122 -13.56 11.13 1.58
N ALA A 123 -14.72 11.65 2.00
CA ALA A 123 -15.87 11.81 1.11
C ALA A 123 -15.54 12.83 0.00
N GLY A 124 -15.92 12.52 -1.22
CA GLY A 124 -15.64 13.37 -2.38
C GLY A 124 -14.24 13.29 -2.94
N ASP A 125 -13.30 12.59 -2.29
CA ASP A 125 -11.94 12.40 -2.75
C ASP A 125 -11.82 11.32 -3.82
N ARG A 126 -10.79 11.45 -4.65
CA ARG A 126 -10.32 10.39 -5.51
C ARG A 126 -9.43 9.46 -4.69
N ASN A 127 -9.91 8.24 -4.45
CA ASN A 127 -9.18 7.24 -3.67
C ASN A 127 -8.68 6.16 -4.62
N TYR A 128 -7.38 5.89 -4.61
CA TYR A 128 -6.74 4.85 -5.39
C TYR A 128 -6.09 3.82 -4.46
N LEU A 129 -6.27 2.54 -4.77
CA LEU A 129 -5.47 1.46 -4.19
C LEU A 129 -4.30 1.21 -5.12
N MET A 130 -3.09 1.31 -4.61
CA MET A 130 -1.89 1.04 -5.37
C MET A 130 -1.10 -0.08 -4.71
N ALA A 131 -0.50 -0.95 -5.49
CA ALA A 131 0.37 -2.01 -5.02
C ALA A 131 1.50 -2.26 -6.01
N SER A 132 2.60 -2.82 -5.52
CA SER A 132 3.75 -3.18 -6.36
C SER A 132 3.38 -4.27 -7.35
N ASP A 133 2.63 -5.27 -6.91
CA ASP A 133 2.09 -6.34 -7.76
C ASP A 133 0.59 -6.50 -7.52
N ILE A 134 -0.21 -6.08 -8.51
CA ILE A 134 -1.68 -6.19 -8.39
C ILE A 134 -2.11 -7.64 -8.26
N SER A 135 -1.47 -8.55 -8.97
CA SER A 135 -1.86 -9.97 -8.93
C SER A 135 -1.56 -10.60 -7.58
N LEU A 136 -0.36 -10.35 -7.05
CA LEU A 136 0.06 -10.91 -5.77
C LEU A 136 -0.57 -10.16 -4.59
N ASP A 137 -0.33 -8.85 -4.49
CA ASP A 137 -0.74 -8.06 -3.32
C ASP A 137 -2.27 -7.87 -3.29
N VAL A 138 -2.84 -7.26 -4.35
CA VAL A 138 -4.29 -7.00 -4.38
C VAL A 138 -5.08 -8.29 -4.51
N GLY A 139 -4.58 -9.29 -5.27
CA GLY A 139 -5.21 -10.60 -5.41
C GLY A 139 -5.34 -11.32 -4.07
N ASN A 140 -4.26 -11.43 -3.31
CA ASN A 140 -4.28 -12.09 -1.99
C ASN A 140 -5.05 -11.28 -0.94
N PHE A 141 -4.95 -9.94 -0.96
CA PHE A 141 -5.73 -9.09 -0.06
C PHE A 141 -7.23 -9.22 -0.32
N ARG A 142 -7.65 -9.19 -1.59
CA ARG A 142 -9.04 -9.41 -1.99
C ARG A 142 -9.54 -10.78 -1.54
N SER A 143 -8.78 -11.84 -1.84
CA SER A 143 -9.10 -13.20 -1.41
C SER A 143 -9.21 -13.34 0.11
N LEU A 144 -8.36 -12.64 0.88
CA LEU A 144 -8.48 -12.60 2.34
C LEU A 144 -9.83 -11.98 2.76
N LEU A 145 -10.22 -10.86 2.15
CA LEU A 145 -11.47 -10.19 2.45
C LEU A 145 -12.69 -11.05 2.08
N GLU A 146 -12.70 -11.63 0.89
CA GLU A 146 -13.79 -12.48 0.38
C GLU A 146 -14.01 -13.71 1.26
N ASN A 147 -12.93 -14.35 1.74
CA ASN A 147 -13.01 -15.47 2.67
C ASN A 147 -13.64 -15.13 4.02
N GLU A 148 -13.65 -13.86 4.40
CA GLU A 148 -14.29 -13.33 5.60
C GLU A 148 -15.63 -12.61 5.32
N CYS A 149 -16.18 -12.80 4.10
CA CYS A 149 -17.41 -12.17 3.62
C CYS A 149 -17.36 -10.64 3.58
N TYR A 150 -16.20 -10.07 3.29
CA TYR A 150 -16.01 -8.65 3.05
C TYR A 150 -15.73 -8.36 1.59
N GLU A 151 -15.98 -7.12 1.15
CA GLU A 151 -15.67 -6.64 -0.19
C GLU A 151 -14.49 -5.66 -0.15
N LEU A 152 -13.69 -5.66 -1.23
CA LEU A 152 -12.65 -4.66 -1.43
C LEU A 152 -13.30 -3.31 -1.77
N LEU A 153 -12.98 -2.27 -0.99
CA LEU A 153 -13.61 -0.95 -1.08
C LEU A 153 -13.17 -0.10 -2.28
N PHE A 154 -12.36 -0.64 -3.19
CA PHE A 154 -11.87 0.04 -4.37
C PHE A 154 -12.39 -0.64 -5.65
N PRO A 155 -13.10 0.10 -6.53
CA PRO A 155 -13.47 -0.41 -7.83
C PRO A 155 -12.23 -0.62 -8.72
N TYR A 156 -12.34 -1.50 -9.71
CA TYR A 156 -11.19 -1.92 -10.54
C TYR A 156 -10.45 -0.75 -11.24
N ASN A 157 -11.16 0.31 -11.60
CA ASN A 157 -10.59 1.49 -12.24
C ASN A 157 -9.87 2.45 -11.27
N GLN A 158 -9.90 2.16 -9.99
CA GLN A 158 -9.13 2.84 -8.94
C GLN A 158 -7.97 1.98 -8.41
N ILE A 159 -7.65 0.87 -9.06
CA ILE A 159 -6.51 0.01 -8.70
C ILE A 159 -5.36 0.28 -9.66
N VAL A 160 -4.20 0.63 -9.13
CA VAL A 160 -3.03 1.10 -9.89
C VAL A 160 -1.80 0.23 -9.58
N CYS A 161 -1.06 -0.17 -10.62
CA CYS A 161 0.18 -0.93 -10.49
C CYS A 161 1.38 0.00 -10.33
N PHE A 162 1.97 0.05 -9.15
CA PHE A 162 3.19 0.83 -8.91
C PHE A 162 4.39 0.31 -9.72
N ARG A 163 4.55 -1.01 -9.83
CA ARG A 163 5.65 -1.63 -10.61
C ARG A 163 5.64 -1.17 -12.07
N THR A 164 4.46 -1.04 -12.67
CA THR A 164 4.33 -0.52 -14.04
C THR A 164 4.81 0.93 -14.11
N ILE A 165 4.32 1.80 -13.23
CA ILE A 165 4.74 3.21 -13.16
C ILE A 165 6.25 3.31 -12.98
N ARG A 166 6.80 2.59 -12.00
CA ARG A 166 8.24 2.57 -11.70
C ARG A 166 9.09 2.11 -12.89
N ASN A 167 8.67 1.06 -13.59
CA ASN A 167 9.40 0.53 -14.74
C ASN A 167 9.37 1.49 -15.93
N MET A 168 8.24 2.20 -16.14
CA MET A 168 8.12 3.21 -17.20
C MET A 168 8.91 4.49 -16.90
N PHE A 169 9.07 4.85 -15.64
CA PHE A 169 9.88 6.00 -15.23
C PHE A 169 11.39 5.70 -15.30
N GLY A 170 11.79 4.44 -15.13
CA GLY A 170 13.17 3.97 -15.05
C GLY A 170 13.63 3.84 -13.60
N LYS A 171 13.97 2.61 -13.21
CA LYS A 171 14.38 2.28 -11.83
C LYS A 171 15.64 3.04 -11.40
N GLU A 172 16.53 3.31 -12.35
CA GLU A 172 17.79 4.04 -12.18
C GLU A 172 17.60 5.50 -11.79
N ASN A 173 16.42 6.05 -12.04
CA ASN A 173 16.06 7.44 -11.72
C ASN A 173 15.43 7.58 -10.32
N LEU A 174 15.28 6.48 -9.59
CA LEU A 174 14.65 6.47 -8.29
C LEU A 174 15.66 6.29 -7.15
N PRO A 175 15.43 6.94 -6.00
CA PRO A 175 16.22 6.70 -4.79
C PRO A 175 16.21 5.23 -4.38
N VAL A 176 17.35 4.75 -3.89
CA VAL A 176 17.51 3.36 -3.44
C VAL A 176 16.92 3.20 -2.04
N MET A 177 16.12 2.15 -1.83
CA MET A 177 15.62 1.80 -0.50
C MET A 177 16.75 1.31 0.40
N SER A 178 16.70 1.67 1.68
CA SER A 178 17.61 1.12 2.69
C SER A 178 17.40 -0.38 2.85
N GLU A 179 18.49 -1.18 2.85
CA GLU A 179 18.42 -2.62 3.08
C GLU A 179 17.75 -3.00 4.42
N LYS A 180 17.89 -2.16 5.45
CA LYS A 180 17.32 -2.41 6.79
C LYS A 180 15.81 -2.33 6.85
N SER A 181 15.17 -1.64 5.90
CA SER A 181 13.72 -1.46 5.86
C SER A 181 13.01 -2.38 4.87
N LYS A 182 13.75 -3.14 4.06
CA LYS A 182 13.17 -4.09 3.11
C LYS A 182 12.47 -5.25 3.84
N HIS A 183 11.45 -5.77 3.19
CA HIS A 183 10.68 -6.93 3.67
C HIS A 183 9.94 -6.68 5.00
N ASN A 184 9.46 -5.45 5.15
CA ASN A 184 8.43 -5.08 6.10
C ASN A 184 7.32 -4.36 5.33
N ALA A 185 6.14 -4.92 5.29
CA ALA A 185 5.06 -4.46 4.42
C ALA A 185 4.74 -2.96 4.57
N LEU A 186 4.78 -2.42 5.79
CA LEU A 186 4.55 -0.98 5.98
C LEU A 186 5.72 -0.13 5.47
N ALA A 187 6.96 -0.54 5.74
CA ALA A 187 8.13 0.19 5.27
C ALA A 187 8.24 0.17 3.75
N ASP A 188 7.89 -0.96 3.12
CA ASP A 188 7.84 -1.09 1.67
C ASP A 188 6.74 -0.22 1.06
N ALA A 189 5.53 -0.19 1.66
CA ALA A 189 4.45 0.69 1.24
C ALA A 189 4.83 2.19 1.35
N GLN A 190 5.46 2.59 2.45
CA GLN A 190 5.94 3.96 2.65
C GLN A 190 6.98 4.35 1.60
N TRP A 191 7.97 3.48 1.36
CA TRP A 191 8.98 3.72 0.33
C TRP A 191 8.37 3.86 -1.06
N GLN A 192 7.39 3.01 -1.41
CA GLN A 192 6.70 3.08 -2.70
C GLN A 192 5.92 4.40 -2.86
N ASN A 193 5.30 4.92 -1.81
CA ASN A 193 4.67 6.24 -1.82
C ASN A 193 5.68 7.38 -2.00
N GLU A 194 6.83 7.35 -1.33
CA GLU A 194 7.88 8.34 -1.53
C GLU A 194 8.41 8.32 -2.97
N MET A 195 8.54 7.13 -3.58
CA MET A 195 8.92 7.01 -4.99
C MET A 195 7.85 7.57 -5.93
N LEU A 196 6.56 7.31 -5.64
CA LEU A 196 5.47 7.91 -6.40
C LEU A 196 5.50 9.43 -6.33
N LEU A 197 5.71 9.99 -5.14
CA LEU A 197 5.83 11.44 -4.96
C LEU A 197 6.98 12.01 -5.78
N HIS A 198 8.16 11.36 -5.75
CA HIS A 198 9.31 11.75 -6.57
C HIS A 198 8.98 11.74 -8.08
N ILE A 199 8.29 10.70 -8.57
CA ILE A 199 7.85 10.63 -9.97
C ILE A 199 6.88 11.77 -10.30
N LEU A 200 5.91 12.04 -9.44
CA LEU A 200 4.91 13.09 -9.62
C LEU A 200 5.51 14.52 -9.57
N GLN A 201 6.62 14.70 -8.87
CA GLN A 201 7.33 15.98 -8.78
C GLN A 201 8.36 16.17 -9.90
N SER A 202 8.58 15.16 -10.74
CA SER A 202 9.51 15.28 -11.86
C SER A 202 8.89 16.05 -13.04
N ASP A 203 9.72 16.78 -13.76
CA ASP A 203 9.36 17.46 -15.01
C ASP A 203 9.40 16.52 -16.23
N SER A 204 9.46 15.21 -15.99
CA SER A 204 9.54 14.21 -17.06
C SER A 204 8.17 14.01 -17.74
N PRO A 205 8.13 13.62 -19.03
CA PRO A 205 6.88 13.25 -19.71
C PRO A 205 6.11 12.12 -18.97
N MET A 206 6.82 11.24 -18.28
CA MET A 206 6.22 10.20 -17.46
C MET A 206 5.58 10.77 -16.20
N GLY A 207 6.24 11.70 -15.49
CA GLY A 207 5.68 12.41 -14.36
C GLY A 207 4.36 13.09 -14.73
N GLU A 208 4.33 13.80 -15.85
CA GLU A 208 3.11 14.43 -16.38
C GLU A 208 2.00 13.42 -16.71
N SER A 209 2.36 12.24 -17.22
CA SER A 209 1.39 11.17 -17.50
C SER A 209 0.81 10.59 -16.22
N VAL A 210 1.61 10.42 -15.18
CA VAL A 210 1.17 9.94 -13.86
C VAL A 210 0.32 11.01 -13.14
N LYS A 211 0.66 12.32 -13.24
CA LYS A 211 -0.20 13.41 -12.77
C LYS A 211 -1.60 13.33 -13.40
N ARG A 212 -1.67 13.09 -14.73
CA ARG A 212 -2.95 12.91 -15.43
C ARG A 212 -3.74 11.72 -14.93
N LEU A 213 -3.09 10.58 -14.68
CA LEU A 213 -3.73 9.37 -14.14
C LEU A 213 -4.47 9.67 -12.82
N PHE A 214 -3.86 10.44 -11.93
CA PHE A 214 -4.45 10.84 -10.66
C PHE A 214 -5.31 12.11 -10.73
N GLY A 215 -5.39 12.77 -11.90
CA GLY A 215 -6.13 14.02 -12.06
C GLY A 215 -5.52 15.19 -11.28
N LEU A 216 -4.21 15.20 -11.16
CA LEU A 216 -3.40 16.23 -10.50
C LEU A 216 -2.87 17.30 -11.47
N ASN A 217 -3.38 17.36 -12.70
CA ASN A 217 -3.04 18.40 -13.65
C ASN A 217 -3.73 19.69 -13.22
N GLY A 218 -2.99 20.77 -13.05
CA GLY A 218 -3.56 22.11 -12.99
C GLY A 218 -4.46 22.35 -14.21
N LYS A 219 -5.56 23.09 -13.99
CA LYS A 219 -6.43 23.53 -15.08
C LYS A 219 -5.67 24.47 -16.02
#